data_9804ddedee49d5bddc4ac8c7132d7828
#
_entry.id   9804ddedee49d5bddc4ac8c7132d7828
#
_cell.length_a   1.000
_cell.length_b   1.000
_cell.length_c   1.000
_cell.angle_alpha   90.00
_cell.angle_beta   90.00
_cell.angle_gamma   90.00
#
_symmetry.space_group_name_H-M   'P 1'
#
loop_
_entity.id
_entity.type
_entity.pdbx_description
1 polymer ?
#
loop_
_entity_poly.entity_id
_entity_poly.type
_entity_poly.pdbx_seq_one_letter_code
_entity_poly.pdbx_strand_id
1 'polypeptide(L)' 'MGLFDINDEKLQALYHRALVETNYGFVNPRKYPYLDRAIMQYARENGCSYDQALILAKTGNKMF' A
#
# COMPACT_ATOMS: atom_id res chain seq x y z
N MET A 1 1.55 4.40 -19.82
CA MET A 1 1.37 3.60 -18.60
C MET A 1 2.63 2.79 -18.32
N GLY A 2 3.24 2.96 -17.15
CA GLY A 2 4.47 2.25 -16.82
C GLY A 2 4.20 0.87 -16.25
N LEU A 3 5.22 0.02 -16.32
CA LEU A 3 5.13 -1.33 -15.75
C LEU A 3 5.01 -1.31 -14.23
N PHE A 4 5.37 -0.20 -13.61
CA PHE A 4 5.43 -0.07 -12.16
C PHE A 4 4.34 0.83 -11.59
N ASP A 5 3.32 1.15 -12.40
CA ASP A 5 2.22 1.97 -11.90
C ASP A 5 1.45 1.21 -10.84
N ILE A 6 1.19 1.88 -9.73
CA ILE A 6 0.45 1.32 -8.62
C ILE A 6 -0.91 2.00 -8.55
N ASN A 7 -1.97 1.27 -8.83
CA ASN A 7 -3.32 1.78 -8.65
C ASN A 7 -3.87 1.36 -7.28
N ASP A 8 -5.04 1.89 -6.93
CA ASP A 8 -5.68 1.63 -5.63
C ASP A 8 -5.86 0.14 -5.38
N GLU A 9 -6.34 -0.56 -6.40
CA GLU A 9 -6.65 -1.98 -6.31
C GLU A 9 -5.39 -2.81 -6.07
N LYS A 10 -4.32 -2.48 -6.80
CA LYS A 10 -3.06 -3.18 -6.66
C LYS A 10 -2.44 -2.94 -5.27
N LEU A 11 -2.53 -1.71 -4.78
CA LEU A 11 -2.01 -1.38 -3.46
C LEU A 11 -2.75 -2.17 -2.37
N GLN A 12 -4.06 -2.25 -2.48
CA GLN A 12 -4.87 -3.04 -1.55
C GLN A 12 -4.52 -4.52 -1.61
N ALA A 13 -4.28 -5.05 -2.81
CA ALA A 13 -3.90 -6.44 -2.98
C ALA A 13 -2.56 -6.75 -2.33
N LEU A 14 -1.60 -5.83 -2.44
CA LEU A 14 -0.30 -6.01 -1.81
C LEU A 14 -0.40 -5.95 -0.28
N TYR A 15 -1.23 -5.07 0.25
CA TYR A 15 -1.48 -5.03 1.69
C TYR A 15 -2.13 -6.33 2.16
N HIS A 16 -3.10 -6.85 1.40
CA HIS A 16 -3.76 -8.10 1.74
C HIS A 16 -2.77 -9.27 1.74
N ARG A 17 -1.84 -9.27 0.79
CA ARG A 17 -0.80 -10.29 0.76
C ARG A 17 0.03 -10.26 2.05
N ALA A 18 0.43 -9.08 2.49
CA ALA A 18 1.17 -8.94 3.74
C ALA A 18 0.33 -9.35 4.94
N LEU A 19 -0.96 -9.04 4.90
CA LEU A 19 -1.89 -9.41 5.96
C LEU A 19 -1.99 -10.94 6.11
N VAL A 20 -2.09 -11.64 4.99
CA VAL A 20 -2.10 -13.11 5.00
C VAL A 20 -0.78 -13.65 5.55
N GLU A 21 0.35 -13.07 5.14
CA GLU A 21 1.66 -13.50 5.62
C GLU A 21 1.82 -13.32 7.13
N THR A 22 1.13 -12.34 7.72
CA THR A 22 1.14 -12.12 9.16
C THR A 22 0.05 -12.89 9.88
N ASN A 23 -0.64 -13.76 9.18
CA ASN A 23 -1.77 -14.53 9.72
C ASN A 23 -2.87 -13.60 10.26
N TYR A 24 -3.14 -12.52 9.51
CA TYR A 24 -4.12 -11.49 9.84
C TYR A 24 -3.81 -10.74 11.13
N GLY A 25 -2.53 -10.70 11.50
CA GLY A 25 -2.08 -9.89 12.62
C GLY A 25 -1.73 -8.47 12.21
N PHE A 26 -0.83 -7.84 12.97
CA PHE A 26 -0.41 -6.48 12.66
C PHE A 26 0.55 -6.47 11.47
N VAL A 27 0.23 -5.68 10.45
CA VAL A 27 1.08 -5.50 9.28
C VAL A 27 1.97 -4.27 9.50
N ASN A 28 3.28 -4.50 9.56
CA ASN A 28 4.25 -3.42 9.55
C ASN A 28 4.81 -3.32 8.12
N PRO A 29 4.41 -2.32 7.34
CA PRO A 29 4.81 -2.26 5.93
C PRO A 29 6.33 -2.18 5.74
N ARG A 30 7.03 -1.66 6.73
CA ARG A 30 8.49 -1.55 6.68
C ARG A 30 9.19 -2.91 6.68
N LYS A 31 8.50 -3.95 7.12
CA LYS A 31 9.04 -5.32 7.11
C LYS A 31 8.75 -6.06 5.82
N TYR A 32 7.97 -5.47 4.94
CA TYR A 32 7.60 -6.06 3.66
C TYR A 32 8.04 -5.12 2.54
N PRO A 33 9.26 -5.29 1.99
CA PRO A 33 9.79 -4.34 1.01
C PRO A 33 8.86 -4.10 -0.18
N TYR A 34 8.18 -5.13 -0.66
CA TYR A 34 7.25 -4.96 -1.79
C TYR A 34 6.10 -4.03 -1.43
N LEU A 35 5.60 -4.10 -0.19
CA LEU A 35 4.52 -3.23 0.27
C LEU A 35 5.02 -1.82 0.56
N ASP A 36 6.17 -1.72 1.23
CA ASP A 36 6.75 -0.42 1.55
C ASP A 36 7.01 0.41 0.28
N ARG A 37 7.60 -0.23 -0.73
CA ARG A 37 7.87 0.43 -2.00
C ARG A 37 6.59 0.83 -2.71
N ALA A 38 5.57 -0.03 -2.69
CA ALA A 38 4.31 0.25 -3.32
C ALA A 38 3.62 1.46 -2.67
N ILE A 39 3.65 1.52 -1.34
CA ILE A 39 3.07 2.65 -0.61
C ILE A 39 3.80 3.95 -0.95
N MET A 40 5.12 3.90 -0.96
CA MET A 40 5.91 5.09 -1.30
C MET A 40 5.67 5.55 -2.73
N GLN A 41 5.59 4.63 -3.67
CA GLN A 41 5.33 4.96 -5.06
C GLN A 41 3.94 5.55 -5.23
N TYR A 42 2.95 4.93 -4.61
CA TYR A 42 1.57 5.43 -4.66
C TYR A 42 1.49 6.86 -4.10
N ALA A 43 2.13 7.08 -2.95
CA ALA A 43 2.13 8.41 -2.33
C ALA A 43 2.74 9.46 -3.26
N ARG A 44 3.84 9.11 -3.90
CA ARG A 44 4.53 10.02 -4.83
C ARG A 44 3.65 10.32 -6.04
N GLU A 45 3.04 9.30 -6.63
CA GLU A 45 2.24 9.45 -7.83
C GLU A 45 0.94 10.21 -7.59
N ASN A 46 0.40 10.14 -6.39
CA ASN A 46 -0.87 10.78 -6.06
C ASN A 46 -0.71 12.04 -5.22
N GLY A 47 0.50 12.42 -4.90
CA GLY A 47 0.73 13.63 -4.13
C GLY A 47 0.19 13.58 -2.71
N CYS A 48 0.19 12.40 -2.10
CA CYS A 48 -0.27 12.24 -0.72
C CYS A 48 0.87 11.74 0.16
N SER A 49 0.63 11.70 1.47
CA SER A 49 1.64 11.21 2.40
C SER A 49 1.69 9.69 2.42
N TYR A 50 2.79 9.16 2.97
CA TYR A 50 2.94 7.73 3.18
C TYR A 50 1.77 7.19 4.03
N ASP A 51 1.42 7.90 5.10
CA ASP A 51 0.34 7.47 5.99
C ASP A 51 -1.01 7.44 5.28
N GLN A 52 -1.26 8.41 4.41
CA GLN A 52 -2.50 8.44 3.63
C GLN A 52 -2.56 7.26 2.66
N ALA A 53 -1.45 6.95 2.01
CA ALA A 53 -1.37 5.80 1.11
C ALA A 53 -1.55 4.50 1.89
N LEU A 54 -0.97 4.41 3.08
CA LEU A 54 -1.12 3.24 3.94
C LEU A 54 -2.57 3.04 4.35
N ILE A 55 -3.27 4.12 4.71
CA ILE A 55 -4.69 4.03 5.07
C ILE A 55 -5.51 3.52 3.88
N LEU A 56 -5.22 4.00 2.69
CA LEU A 56 -5.89 3.48 1.51
C LEU A 56 -5.62 1.99 1.33
N ALA A 57 -4.39 1.56 1.53
CA ALA A 57 -4.03 0.14 1.41
C ALA A 57 -4.79 -0.72 2.41
N LYS A 58 -5.02 -0.21 3.61
CA LYS A 58 -5.71 -0.93 4.67
C LYS A 58 -7.21 -0.96 4.49
N THR A 59 -7.80 0.17 4.14
CA THR A 59 -9.26 0.35 4.21
C THR A 59 -9.93 0.47 2.85
N GLY A 60 -9.17 0.79 1.81
CA GLY A 60 -9.73 1.09 0.51
C GLY A 60 -10.37 2.47 0.41
N ASN A 61 -10.25 3.29 1.46
CA ASN A 61 -10.84 4.63 1.49
C ASN A 61 -9.79 5.69 1.23
N LYS A 62 -10.07 6.55 0.26
CA LYS A 62 -9.21 7.70 -0.03
C LYS A 62 -9.50 8.81 0.95
N MET A 63 -8.46 9.22 1.67
CA MET A 63 -8.57 10.31 2.64
C MET A 63 -7.89 11.60 2.15
N PHE A 64 -7.68 11.68 0.85
CA PHE A 64 -6.97 12.81 0.24
C PHE A 64 -7.54 13.16 -1.14
#